data_dfbdc8d8870190b75b9b6541ba7f2334
#
_entry.id   dfbdc8d8870190b75b9b6541ba7f2334
#
_cell.length_a   1.000
_cell.length_b   1.000
_cell.length_c   1.000
_cell.angle_alpha   90.00
_cell.angle_beta   90.00
_cell.angle_gamma   90.00
#
_symmetry.space_group_name_H-M   'P 1'
#
loop_
_entity.id
_entity.type
_entity.pdbx_description
1 polymer ?
#
loop_
_entity_poly.entity_id
_entity_poly.type
_entity_poly.pdbx_seq_one_letter_code
_entity_poly.pdbx_strand_id
1 'polypeptide(L)'
;VRVFLAGATGVLGVRLLPLLVAAGHQVAGTTRAVERAAGIAAAGGVPVVVDVYDRAALTDAVVGFRPDLVMHQLTDLPDDPAQIPARADANARIRTEGTANLIAAATAAAAPRFLAQSIAWTPPGRGDAVAVHERAVLGIGGVVVRYGQLYGPGTYYESEPPTHPRIHVDDAAARTIPLLEADSGVVVLAESDGDAD
;
A
#
# COMPACT_ATOMS: atom_id res chain seq x y z
N VAL A 1 14.11 6.15 10.07
CA VAL A 1 12.65 6.41 10.13
C VAL A 1 11.95 5.13 10.54
N ARG A 2 10.90 5.23 11.35
CA ARG A 2 10.03 4.13 11.76
C ARG A 2 8.83 4.07 10.81
N VAL A 3 8.71 3.02 10.03
CA VAL A 3 7.65 2.86 9.02
C VAL A 3 6.66 1.78 9.46
N PHE A 4 5.38 2.13 9.60
CA PHE A 4 4.31 1.16 9.79
C PHE A 4 3.72 0.81 8.42
N LEU A 5 4.09 -0.37 7.90
CA LEU A 5 3.71 -0.83 6.56
C LEU A 5 2.46 -1.71 6.64
N ALA A 6 1.30 -1.12 6.40
CA ALA A 6 0.05 -1.87 6.25
C ALA A 6 0.01 -2.56 4.88
N GLY A 7 -0.08 -3.90 4.88
CA GLY A 7 -0.04 -4.71 3.66
C GLY A 7 1.35 -5.25 3.30
N ALA A 8 2.20 -5.51 4.28
CA ALA A 8 3.56 -6.00 4.09
C ALA A 8 3.66 -7.35 3.34
N THR A 9 2.60 -8.14 3.31
CA THR A 9 2.54 -9.45 2.63
C THR A 9 1.85 -9.40 1.25
N GLY A 10 1.44 -8.22 0.80
CA GLY A 10 0.89 -8.00 -0.55
C GLY A 10 1.97 -7.85 -1.61
N VAL A 11 1.56 -7.77 -2.87
CA VAL A 11 2.46 -7.73 -4.06
C VAL A 11 3.54 -6.65 -3.97
N LEU A 12 3.19 -5.43 -3.58
CA LEU A 12 4.16 -4.35 -3.33
C LEU A 12 4.84 -4.49 -1.97
N GLY A 13 4.10 -4.92 -0.94
CA GLY A 13 4.60 -4.98 0.44
C GLY A 13 5.81 -5.90 0.59
N VAL A 14 5.81 -7.07 -0.05
CA VAL A 14 6.93 -8.03 0.01
C VAL A 14 8.20 -7.50 -0.64
N ARG A 15 8.10 -6.48 -1.49
CA ARG A 15 9.23 -5.79 -2.13
C ARG A 15 9.66 -4.56 -1.36
N LEU A 16 8.69 -3.78 -0.90
CA LEU A 16 8.95 -2.57 -0.12
C LEU A 16 9.65 -2.87 1.21
N LEU A 17 9.21 -3.92 1.91
CA LEU A 17 9.75 -4.26 3.21
C LEU A 17 11.28 -4.43 3.21
N PRO A 18 11.89 -5.31 2.38
CA PRO A 18 13.34 -5.45 2.35
C PRO A 18 14.06 -4.18 1.86
N LEU A 19 13.48 -3.41 0.93
CA LEU A 19 14.06 -2.15 0.46
C LEU A 19 14.10 -1.10 1.58
N LEU A 20 13.04 -0.99 2.36
CA LEU A 20 12.97 -0.10 3.52
C LEU A 20 13.98 -0.49 4.59
N VAL A 21 14.09 -1.79 4.90
CA VAL A 21 15.08 -2.29 5.87
C VAL A 21 16.51 -2.04 5.39
N ALA A 22 16.79 -2.30 4.11
CA ALA A 22 18.11 -2.05 3.50
C ALA A 22 18.48 -0.55 3.50
N ALA A 23 17.47 0.34 3.40
CA ALA A 23 17.65 1.78 3.53
C ALA A 23 17.82 2.25 5.00
N GLY A 24 17.87 1.33 5.97
CA GLY A 24 18.11 1.63 7.39
C GLY A 24 16.85 2.03 8.17
N HIS A 25 15.65 1.80 7.64
CA HIS A 25 14.41 2.06 8.35
C HIS A 25 14.02 0.91 9.28
N GLN A 26 13.37 1.22 10.40
CA GLN A 26 12.70 0.24 11.23
C GLN A 26 11.29 0.03 10.70
N VAL A 27 10.93 -1.19 10.31
CA VAL A 27 9.64 -1.47 9.67
C VAL A 27 8.80 -2.42 10.51
N ALA A 28 7.59 -1.99 10.89
CA ALA A 28 6.54 -2.88 11.37
C ALA A 28 5.63 -3.22 10.20
N GLY A 29 5.57 -4.49 9.82
CA GLY A 29 4.79 -4.95 8.69
C GLY A 29 3.52 -5.68 9.14
N THR A 30 2.33 -5.30 8.57
CA THR A 30 1.09 -5.98 8.95
C THR A 30 0.76 -7.15 8.04
N THR A 31 0.11 -8.14 8.64
CA THR A 31 -0.58 -9.25 7.96
C THR A 31 -1.81 -9.66 8.75
N ARG A 32 -2.86 -10.17 8.06
CA ARG A 32 -3.99 -10.83 8.71
C ARG A 32 -3.71 -12.31 9.00
N ALA A 33 -2.77 -12.88 8.26
CA ALA A 33 -2.44 -14.31 8.28
C ALA A 33 -1.22 -14.55 9.18
N VAL A 34 -1.42 -15.19 10.33
CA VAL A 34 -0.36 -15.46 11.30
C VAL A 34 0.80 -16.27 10.70
N GLU A 35 0.50 -17.16 9.77
CA GLU A 35 1.48 -17.98 9.04
C GLU A 35 2.43 -17.16 8.16
N ARG A 36 2.03 -15.94 7.76
CA ARG A 36 2.87 -15.02 6.98
C ARG A 36 3.78 -14.15 7.83
N ALA A 37 3.59 -14.14 9.15
CA ALA A 37 4.40 -13.32 10.08
C ALA A 37 5.90 -13.66 10.01
N ALA A 38 6.24 -14.95 9.86
CA ALA A 38 7.62 -15.39 9.73
C ALA A 38 8.33 -14.78 8.50
N GLY A 39 7.63 -14.58 7.38
CA GLY A 39 8.18 -13.93 6.19
C GLY A 39 8.54 -12.47 6.42
N ILE A 40 7.71 -11.74 7.19
CA ILE A 40 7.99 -10.35 7.58
C ILE A 40 9.26 -10.30 8.45
N ALA A 41 9.38 -11.19 9.44
CA ALA A 41 10.56 -11.27 10.29
C ALA A 41 11.82 -11.63 9.49
N ALA A 42 11.74 -12.59 8.57
CA ALA A 42 12.84 -12.99 7.71
C ALA A 42 13.33 -11.86 6.79
N ALA A 43 12.44 -10.96 6.38
CA ALA A 43 12.78 -9.75 5.63
C ALA A 43 13.32 -8.60 6.50
N GLY A 44 13.51 -8.81 7.80
CA GLY A 44 14.06 -7.83 8.75
C GLY A 44 13.03 -6.88 9.37
N GLY A 45 11.74 -7.11 9.13
CA GLY A 45 10.65 -6.33 9.73
C GLY A 45 10.14 -6.91 11.05
N VAL A 46 9.41 -6.11 11.79
CA VAL A 46 8.64 -6.54 12.97
C VAL A 46 7.24 -6.96 12.52
N PRO A 47 6.86 -8.24 12.65
CA PRO A 47 5.54 -8.68 12.24
C PRO A 47 4.44 -8.18 13.17
N VAL A 48 3.37 -7.68 12.61
CA VAL A 48 2.15 -7.26 13.31
C VAL A 48 0.97 -8.00 12.71
N VAL A 49 0.41 -8.96 13.47
CA VAL A 49 -0.77 -9.69 13.05
C VAL A 49 -2.00 -8.91 13.48
N VAL A 50 -2.66 -8.26 12.52
CA VAL A 50 -3.82 -7.39 12.79
C VAL A 50 -4.72 -7.29 11.55
N ASP A 51 -6.03 -7.23 11.77
CA ASP A 51 -7.00 -6.86 10.75
C ASP A 51 -7.20 -5.34 10.78
N VAL A 52 -7.13 -4.68 9.62
CA VAL A 52 -7.35 -3.23 9.50
C VAL A 52 -8.78 -2.82 9.90
N TYR A 53 -9.72 -3.77 9.90
CA TYR A 53 -11.10 -3.57 10.34
C TYR A 53 -11.29 -3.70 11.86
N ASP A 54 -10.34 -4.30 12.58
CA ASP A 54 -10.27 -4.21 14.04
C ASP A 54 -9.59 -2.90 14.43
N ARG A 55 -10.40 -1.86 14.52
CA ARG A 55 -9.93 -0.50 14.79
C ARG A 55 -9.18 -0.37 16.11
N ALA A 56 -9.59 -1.11 17.14
CA ALA A 56 -8.95 -1.05 18.44
C ALA A 56 -7.56 -1.67 18.40
N ALA A 57 -7.46 -2.93 17.93
CA ALA A 57 -6.19 -3.64 17.80
C ALA A 57 -5.23 -2.92 16.85
N LEU A 58 -5.74 -2.36 15.74
CA LEU A 58 -4.92 -1.57 14.81
C LEU A 58 -4.36 -0.31 15.47
N THR A 59 -5.20 0.43 16.20
CA THR A 59 -4.77 1.64 16.91
C THR A 59 -3.72 1.33 17.95
N ASP A 60 -3.91 0.29 18.76
CA ASP A 60 -2.94 -0.14 19.76
C ASP A 60 -1.60 -0.53 19.13
N ALA A 61 -1.63 -1.24 17.98
CA ALA A 61 -0.44 -1.63 17.26
C ALA A 61 0.34 -0.42 16.70
N VAL A 62 -0.36 0.55 16.08
CA VAL A 62 0.28 1.76 15.53
C VAL A 62 0.82 2.65 16.62
N VAL A 63 0.05 2.89 17.69
CA VAL A 63 0.48 3.69 18.85
C VAL A 63 1.66 3.03 19.56
N GLY A 64 1.62 1.72 19.77
CA GLY A 64 2.73 0.96 20.38
C GLY A 64 4.01 1.02 19.56
N PHE A 65 3.91 1.00 18.24
CA PHE A 65 5.07 1.10 17.35
C PHE A 65 5.60 2.53 17.24
N ARG A 66 4.78 3.58 17.43
CA ARG A 66 5.16 5.00 17.28
C ARG A 66 5.86 5.31 15.96
N PRO A 67 5.18 5.17 14.81
CA PRO A 67 5.79 5.39 13.51
C PRO A 67 6.03 6.87 13.21
N ASP A 68 7.07 7.15 12.42
CA ASP A 68 7.27 8.43 11.75
C ASP A 68 6.45 8.50 10.46
N LEU A 69 6.13 7.35 9.87
CA LEU A 69 5.35 7.21 8.64
C LEU A 69 4.42 6.00 8.73
N VAL A 70 3.15 6.18 8.41
CA VAL A 70 2.21 5.09 8.12
C VAL A 70 2.09 4.94 6.60
N MET A 71 2.40 3.75 6.10
CA MET A 71 2.32 3.42 4.67
C MET A 71 1.16 2.45 4.43
N HIS A 72 0.16 2.86 3.65
CA HIS A 72 -1.02 2.08 3.31
C HIS A 72 -0.85 1.42 1.93
N GLN A 73 -0.56 0.12 1.92
CA GLN A 73 -0.41 -0.70 0.73
C GLN A 73 -1.46 -1.82 0.66
N LEU A 74 -2.57 -1.69 1.42
CA LEU A 74 -3.62 -2.70 1.44
C LEU A 74 -4.50 -2.63 0.20
N THR A 75 -4.79 -3.81 -0.35
CA THR A 75 -5.89 -4.08 -1.27
C THR A 75 -6.64 -5.32 -0.79
N ASP A 76 -7.86 -5.50 -1.24
CA ASP A 76 -8.62 -6.75 -1.04
C ASP A 76 -8.94 -7.36 -2.43
N LEU A 77 -7.89 -7.50 -3.22
CA LEU A 77 -7.94 -8.13 -4.53
C LEU A 77 -7.76 -9.65 -4.38
N PRO A 78 -8.50 -10.48 -5.15
CA PRO A 78 -8.34 -11.93 -5.16
C PRO A 78 -7.05 -12.33 -5.89
N ASP A 79 -6.57 -13.56 -5.67
CA ASP A 79 -5.42 -14.09 -6.41
C ASP A 79 -5.76 -14.36 -7.88
N ASP A 80 -7.02 -14.76 -8.18
CA ASP A 80 -7.53 -14.96 -9.54
C ASP A 80 -8.18 -13.67 -10.06
N PRO A 81 -7.66 -13.05 -11.15
CA PRO A 81 -8.21 -11.83 -11.72
C PRO A 81 -9.65 -11.97 -12.22
N ALA A 82 -10.10 -13.18 -12.57
CA ALA A 82 -11.48 -13.42 -12.97
C ALA A 82 -12.49 -13.17 -11.81
N GLN A 83 -12.03 -13.19 -10.57
CA GLN A 83 -12.84 -12.94 -9.40
C GLN A 83 -12.90 -11.46 -8.98
N ILE A 84 -12.14 -10.57 -9.63
CA ILE A 84 -12.12 -9.13 -9.30
C ILE A 84 -13.53 -8.51 -9.27
N PRO A 85 -14.45 -8.78 -10.24
CA PRO A 85 -15.80 -8.22 -10.19
C PRO A 85 -16.57 -8.64 -8.94
N ALA A 86 -16.45 -9.91 -8.53
CA ALA A 86 -17.12 -10.46 -7.34
C ALA A 86 -16.55 -9.91 -6.02
N ARG A 87 -15.28 -9.48 -6.01
CA ARG A 87 -14.58 -8.93 -4.84
C ARG A 87 -14.54 -7.39 -4.83
N ALA A 88 -15.20 -6.76 -5.76
CA ALA A 88 -15.13 -5.31 -5.93
C ALA A 88 -15.63 -4.52 -4.71
N ASP A 89 -16.63 -5.03 -3.96
CA ASP A 89 -17.12 -4.38 -2.73
C ASP A 89 -16.09 -4.50 -1.59
N ALA A 90 -15.41 -5.63 -1.47
CA ALA A 90 -14.34 -5.82 -0.50
C ALA A 90 -13.17 -4.86 -0.79
N ASN A 91 -12.79 -4.71 -2.06
CA ASN A 91 -11.75 -3.76 -2.46
C ASN A 91 -12.19 -2.27 -2.30
N ALA A 92 -13.48 -1.96 -2.47
CA ALA A 92 -14.02 -0.64 -2.16
C ALA A 92 -14.00 -0.37 -0.64
N ARG A 93 -14.34 -1.37 0.18
CA ARG A 93 -14.32 -1.29 1.63
C ARG A 93 -12.92 -1.02 2.19
N ILE A 94 -11.88 -1.69 1.67
CA ILE A 94 -10.49 -1.44 2.11
C ILE A 94 -10.06 -0.01 1.81
N ARG A 95 -10.49 0.55 0.67
CA ARG A 95 -10.21 1.94 0.28
C ARG A 95 -10.96 2.97 1.12
N THR A 96 -12.13 2.65 1.63
CA THR A 96 -12.94 3.59 2.44
C THR A 96 -12.70 3.34 3.94
N GLU A 97 -13.22 2.24 4.47
CA GLU A 97 -13.14 1.91 5.89
C GLU A 97 -11.71 1.61 6.35
N GLY A 98 -10.95 0.81 5.57
CA GLY A 98 -9.56 0.50 5.90
C GLY A 98 -8.68 1.74 5.95
N THR A 99 -8.84 2.65 4.99
CA THR A 99 -8.15 3.94 4.98
C THR A 99 -8.52 4.80 6.19
N ALA A 100 -9.82 4.91 6.50
CA ALA A 100 -10.28 5.70 7.64
C ALA A 100 -9.71 5.17 8.97
N ASN A 101 -9.65 3.85 9.14
CA ASN A 101 -9.09 3.22 10.33
C ASN A 101 -7.58 3.45 10.44
N LEU A 102 -6.84 3.34 9.33
CA LEU A 102 -5.39 3.63 9.32
C LEU A 102 -5.09 5.10 9.61
N ILE A 103 -5.87 6.03 9.05
CA ILE A 103 -5.74 7.46 9.33
C ILE A 103 -6.02 7.74 10.81
N ALA A 104 -7.08 7.14 11.38
CA ALA A 104 -7.40 7.32 12.79
C ALA A 104 -6.27 6.77 13.70
N ALA A 105 -5.71 5.61 13.38
CA ALA A 105 -4.58 5.04 14.11
C ALA A 105 -3.30 5.89 13.99
N ALA A 106 -2.99 6.39 12.78
CA ALA A 106 -1.88 7.30 12.54
C ALA A 106 -2.02 8.60 13.35
N THR A 107 -3.23 9.16 13.37
CA THR A 107 -3.56 10.37 14.17
C THR A 107 -3.39 10.12 15.66
N ALA A 108 -3.89 8.99 16.16
CA ALA A 108 -3.75 8.60 17.58
C ALA A 108 -2.28 8.42 17.99
N ALA A 109 -1.44 7.93 17.07
CA ALA A 109 0.00 7.79 17.26
C ALA A 109 0.78 9.09 17.04
N ALA A 110 0.13 10.19 16.66
CA ALA A 110 0.75 11.44 16.22
C ALA A 110 1.81 11.24 15.12
N ALA A 111 1.58 10.27 14.22
CA ALA A 111 2.49 10.00 13.11
C ALA A 111 2.51 11.20 12.15
N PRO A 112 3.69 11.80 11.88
CA PRO A 112 3.78 13.04 11.12
C PRO A 112 3.54 12.86 9.61
N ARG A 113 3.63 11.62 9.11
CA ARG A 113 3.53 11.32 7.66
C ARG A 113 2.60 10.15 7.37
N PHE A 114 1.91 10.24 6.24
CA PHE A 114 1.06 9.18 5.71
C PHE A 114 1.26 9.06 4.20
N LEU A 115 1.50 7.86 3.70
CA LEU A 115 1.62 7.56 2.28
C LEU A 115 0.67 6.42 1.93
N ALA A 116 -0.12 6.59 0.87
CA ALA A 116 -1.06 5.56 0.44
C ALA A 116 -0.95 5.25 -1.04
N GLN A 117 -1.06 3.96 -1.37
CA GLN A 117 -1.20 3.52 -2.75
C GLN A 117 -2.54 3.92 -3.34
N SER A 118 -2.54 4.24 -4.62
CA SER A 118 -3.73 4.41 -5.46
C SER A 118 -3.44 3.87 -6.85
N ILE A 119 -4.31 4.16 -7.81
CA ILE A 119 -4.23 3.67 -9.19
C ILE A 119 -4.19 4.83 -10.19
N ALA A 120 -3.41 4.67 -11.26
CA ALA A 120 -3.24 5.67 -12.31
C ALA A 120 -4.28 5.56 -13.43
N TRP A 121 -5.24 4.66 -13.32
CA TRP A 121 -6.34 4.47 -14.29
C TRP A 121 -7.70 4.61 -13.61
N THR A 122 -8.75 4.78 -14.39
CA THR A 122 -10.12 4.83 -13.89
C THR A 122 -10.76 3.45 -14.00
N PRO A 123 -11.06 2.77 -12.88
CA PRO A 123 -11.72 1.48 -12.93
C PRO A 123 -13.18 1.64 -13.38
N PRO A 124 -13.71 0.74 -14.20
CA PRO A 124 -15.11 0.78 -14.62
C PRO A 124 -16.06 0.78 -13.41
N GLY A 125 -16.94 1.78 -13.32
CA GLY A 125 -18.07 1.82 -12.38
C GLY A 125 -17.74 2.01 -10.89
N ARG A 126 -16.47 2.29 -10.48
CA ARG A 126 -16.08 2.36 -9.06
C ARG A 126 -15.08 3.47 -8.72
N GLY A 127 -15.13 4.58 -9.44
CA GLY A 127 -14.29 5.75 -9.16
C GLY A 127 -14.52 6.36 -7.78
N ASP A 128 -15.71 6.16 -7.17
CA ASP A 128 -16.06 6.80 -5.90
C ASP A 128 -15.20 6.35 -4.73
N ALA A 129 -14.94 5.05 -4.57
CA ALA A 129 -14.11 4.55 -3.47
C ALA A 129 -12.64 5.00 -3.59
N VAL A 130 -12.11 5.09 -4.82
CA VAL A 130 -10.77 5.63 -5.08
C VAL A 130 -10.73 7.12 -4.73
N ALA A 131 -11.72 7.89 -5.17
CA ALA A 131 -11.80 9.32 -4.89
C ALA A 131 -12.00 9.62 -3.39
N VAL A 132 -12.77 8.79 -2.67
CA VAL A 132 -12.93 8.89 -1.20
C VAL A 132 -11.61 8.63 -0.50
N HIS A 133 -10.92 7.56 -0.88
CA HIS A 133 -9.60 7.19 -0.36
C HIS A 133 -8.58 8.32 -0.55
N GLU A 134 -8.42 8.81 -1.78
CA GLU A 134 -7.44 9.84 -2.08
C GLU A 134 -7.74 11.16 -1.36
N ARG A 135 -9.00 11.58 -1.32
CA ARG A 135 -9.40 12.77 -0.57
C ARG A 135 -9.11 12.66 0.93
N ALA A 136 -9.35 11.47 1.52
CA ALA A 136 -9.06 11.25 2.93
C ALA A 136 -7.56 11.36 3.22
N VAL A 137 -6.71 10.78 2.38
CA VAL A 137 -5.25 10.85 2.50
C VAL A 137 -4.73 12.27 2.33
N LEU A 138 -5.18 12.97 1.28
CA LEU A 138 -4.78 14.37 1.02
C LEU A 138 -5.29 15.31 2.12
N GLY A 139 -6.47 15.03 2.69
CA GLY A 139 -7.07 15.83 3.76
C GLY A 139 -6.26 15.86 5.06
N ILE A 140 -5.39 14.87 5.28
CA ILE A 140 -4.46 14.83 6.42
C ILE A 140 -3.03 15.24 6.03
N GLY A 141 -2.82 15.81 4.85
CA GLY A 141 -1.50 16.18 4.35
C GLY A 141 -0.66 14.98 3.90
N GLY A 142 -1.28 13.84 3.57
CA GLY A 142 -0.58 12.65 3.12
C GLY A 142 -0.19 12.68 1.65
N VAL A 143 0.57 11.68 1.22
CA VAL A 143 0.99 11.43 -0.16
C VAL A 143 0.16 10.31 -0.77
N VAL A 144 -0.43 10.55 -1.93
CA VAL A 144 -1.12 9.55 -2.74
C VAL A 144 -0.19 9.11 -3.87
N VAL A 145 0.16 7.83 -3.91
CA VAL A 145 0.96 7.26 -5.00
C VAL A 145 0.04 6.47 -5.94
N ARG A 146 -0.21 7.01 -7.11
CA ARG A 146 -0.97 6.35 -8.18
C ARG A 146 -0.03 5.49 -9.01
N TYR A 147 -0.10 4.18 -8.82
CA TYR A 147 0.66 3.24 -9.64
C TYR A 147 -0.06 2.93 -10.94
N GLY A 148 0.68 2.77 -12.03
CA GLY A 148 0.22 2.06 -13.22
C GLY A 148 -0.14 0.61 -12.88
N GLN A 149 -0.76 -0.10 -13.83
CA GLN A 149 -1.03 -1.52 -13.69
C GLN A 149 0.28 -2.28 -13.44
N LEU A 150 0.34 -2.97 -12.30
CA LEU A 150 1.56 -3.69 -11.92
C LEU A 150 1.73 -4.95 -12.79
N TYR A 151 2.91 -5.12 -13.35
CA TYR A 151 3.30 -6.33 -14.07
C TYR A 151 4.63 -6.90 -13.56
N GLY A 152 4.93 -8.15 -13.93
CA GLY A 152 6.09 -8.89 -13.45
C GLY A 152 5.73 -9.92 -12.37
N PRO A 153 6.70 -10.57 -11.73
CA PRO A 153 6.49 -11.72 -10.88
C PRO A 153 5.50 -11.48 -9.73
N GLY A 154 4.52 -12.36 -9.57
CA GLY A 154 3.51 -12.31 -8.51
C GLY A 154 2.39 -11.29 -8.75
N THR A 155 2.26 -10.75 -9.97
CA THR A 155 1.15 -9.89 -10.40
C THR A 155 0.19 -10.66 -11.29
N TYR A 156 -0.93 -10.03 -11.70
CA TYR A 156 -1.82 -10.61 -12.72
C TYR A 156 -1.22 -10.65 -14.13
N TYR A 157 -0.13 -9.93 -14.34
CA TYR A 157 0.55 -9.78 -15.63
C TYR A 157 2.00 -10.25 -15.52
N GLU A 158 2.21 -11.53 -15.19
CA GLU A 158 3.56 -12.07 -14.97
C GLU A 158 4.39 -12.16 -16.24
N SER A 159 3.76 -12.54 -17.36
CA SER A 159 4.45 -12.84 -18.63
C SER A 159 4.33 -11.75 -19.66
N GLU A 160 3.20 -11.05 -19.70
CA GLU A 160 2.92 -10.02 -20.70
C GLU A 160 2.47 -8.72 -19.99
N PRO A 161 3.17 -7.61 -20.22
CA PRO A 161 2.77 -6.34 -19.64
C PRO A 161 1.39 -5.89 -20.13
N PRO A 162 0.54 -5.31 -19.27
CA PRO A 162 -0.75 -4.77 -19.68
C PRO A 162 -0.57 -3.49 -20.51
N THR A 163 -1.69 -2.95 -21.02
CA THR A 163 -1.70 -1.62 -21.64
C THR A 163 -1.39 -0.53 -20.63
N HIS A 164 -0.87 0.60 -21.11
CA HIS A 164 -0.63 1.78 -20.27
C HIS A 164 -1.92 2.34 -19.62
N PRO A 165 -1.82 2.98 -18.44
CA PRO A 165 -0.61 3.16 -17.65
C PRO A 165 -0.20 1.87 -16.91
N ARG A 166 1.08 1.49 -17.00
CA ARG A 166 1.64 0.29 -16.38
C ARG A 166 2.99 0.60 -15.73
N ILE A 167 3.48 -0.30 -14.87
CA ILE A 167 4.81 -0.22 -14.27
C ILE A 167 5.27 -1.61 -13.80
N HIS A 168 6.54 -1.94 -14.01
CA HIS A 168 7.09 -3.17 -13.44
C HIS A 168 7.04 -3.11 -11.90
N VAL A 169 6.65 -4.21 -11.27
CA VAL A 169 6.38 -4.23 -9.82
C VAL A 169 7.61 -3.91 -8.97
N ASP A 170 8.80 -4.30 -9.42
CA ASP A 170 10.04 -3.99 -8.71
C ASP A 170 10.41 -2.51 -8.86
N ASP A 171 10.18 -1.90 -10.03
CA ASP A 171 10.37 -0.47 -10.26
C ASP A 171 9.36 0.36 -9.47
N ALA A 172 8.11 -0.11 -9.38
CA ALA A 172 7.10 0.50 -8.52
C ALA A 172 7.58 0.56 -7.06
N ALA A 173 8.09 -0.55 -6.54
CA ALA A 173 8.63 -0.60 -5.17
C ALA A 173 9.86 0.31 -5.02
N ALA A 174 10.84 0.22 -5.91
CA ALA A 174 12.07 1.03 -5.84
C ALA A 174 11.79 2.54 -5.92
N ARG A 175 10.91 2.95 -6.86
CA ARG A 175 10.52 4.36 -7.04
C ARG A 175 9.61 4.89 -5.94
N THR A 176 9.08 4.04 -5.07
CA THR A 176 8.31 4.45 -3.88
C THR A 176 9.24 4.90 -2.74
N ILE A 177 10.45 4.35 -2.62
CA ILE A 177 11.35 4.65 -1.49
C ILE A 177 11.66 6.16 -1.36
N PRO A 178 12.02 6.91 -2.40
CA PRO A 178 12.26 8.35 -2.27
C PRO A 178 11.00 9.16 -1.89
N LEU A 179 9.80 8.60 -2.03
CA LEU A 179 8.55 9.30 -1.70
C LEU A 179 8.23 9.32 -0.20
N LEU A 180 9.00 8.63 0.64
CA LEU A 180 8.83 8.66 2.10
C LEU A 180 9.01 10.10 2.66
N GLU A 181 9.75 10.95 1.94
CA GLU A 181 10.03 12.34 2.31
C GLU A 181 9.30 13.35 1.42
N ALA A 182 8.46 12.88 0.49
CA ALA A 182 7.72 13.76 -0.42
C ALA A 182 6.74 14.66 0.32
N ASP A 183 6.53 15.84 -0.22
CA ASP A 183 5.47 16.74 0.21
C ASP A 183 4.09 16.17 -0.11
N SER A 184 3.06 16.63 0.63
CA SER A 184 1.67 16.22 0.41
C SER A 184 1.25 16.46 -1.04
N GLY A 185 0.62 15.47 -1.64
CA GLY A 185 0.15 15.57 -3.02
C GLY A 185 -0.06 14.21 -3.68
N VAL A 186 -0.26 14.24 -4.98
CA VAL A 186 -0.43 13.05 -5.82
C VAL A 186 0.81 12.85 -6.68
N VAL A 187 1.41 11.67 -6.59
CA VAL A 187 2.53 11.25 -7.43
C VAL A 187 2.07 10.10 -8.31
N VAL A 188 2.36 10.15 -9.61
CA VAL A 188 2.08 9.05 -10.55
C VAL A 188 3.37 8.28 -10.82
N LEU A 189 3.35 6.98 -10.56
CA LEU A 189 4.40 6.05 -10.90
C LEU A 189 3.91 5.12 -12.00
N ALA A 190 4.27 5.44 -13.23
CA ALA A 190 4.01 4.66 -14.42
C ALA A 190 5.21 4.77 -15.38
N GLU A 191 5.29 3.86 -16.35
CA GLU A 191 6.20 3.98 -17.49
C GLU A 191 5.72 5.11 -18.41
N SER A 192 6.64 5.74 -19.10
CA SER A 192 6.32 6.68 -20.17
C SER A 192 5.82 5.92 -21.40
N ASP A 193 4.86 6.48 -22.14
CA ASP A 193 4.32 5.87 -23.37
C ASP A 193 5.38 5.64 -24.48
N GLY A 194 6.63 6.04 -24.24
CA GLY A 194 7.77 5.90 -25.18
C GLY A 194 8.76 4.79 -24.83
N ASP A 195 8.59 4.07 -23.72
CA ASP A 195 9.53 3.02 -23.27
C ASP A 195 9.18 1.63 -23.87
N ALA A 196 8.57 1.59 -25.06
CA ALA A 196 8.30 0.38 -25.81
C ALA A 196 9.42 0.20 -26.86
N ASP A 197 10.45 -0.57 -26.49
CA ASP A 197 11.39 -1.24 -27.40
C ASP A 197 11.52 -2.71 -27.01
#